data_7efe36fb6d6eb35d56c31980875491e9
#
_entry.id   7efe36fb6d6eb35d56c31980875491e9
#
_cell.length_a   1.000
_cell.length_b   1.000
_cell.length_c   1.000
_cell.angle_alpha   90.00
_cell.angle_beta   90.00
_cell.angle_gamma   90.00
#
_symmetry.space_group_name_H-M   'P 1'
#
loop_
_entity.id
_entity.type
_entity.pdbx_description
1 polymer ?
#
loop_
_entity_poly.entity_id
_entity_poly.type
_entity_poly.pdbx_seq_one_letter_code
_entity_poly.pdbx_strand_id
1 'polypeptide(L)'
;ILGGDPVSYMLEKDLSTLPVEAFETYGMTETITHIALRSLNGQTEKVFQTLPQVTVSADARGCLVINAPRISSEPIITNDLVELISENQFKWLGRIDSVINSGGVKIIPEKVESTLANHLTQRFFIAGVPDAMLGQKVVLVIEGAELTEKQTESLKNNFQKLEKFERPKDIISISKFSETPTGKIQRSGTLASVK
;
A
#
# COMPACT_ATOMS: atom_id res chain seq x y z
N ILE A 1 6.84 -5.67 -17.65
CA ILE A 1 7.01 -5.94 -16.22
C ILE A 1 7.18 -4.61 -15.49
N LEU A 2 6.47 -4.41 -14.40
CA LEU A 2 6.51 -3.22 -13.53
C LEU A 2 6.88 -3.66 -12.11
N GLY A 3 7.69 -2.88 -11.41
CA GLY A 3 8.08 -3.21 -10.04
C GLY A 3 8.85 -2.10 -9.36
N GLY A 4 9.19 -2.33 -8.10
CA GLY A 4 9.90 -1.38 -7.25
C GLY A 4 8.98 -0.59 -6.32
N ASP A 5 7.71 -0.39 -6.69
CA ASP A 5 6.65 0.19 -5.87
C ASP A 5 5.29 -0.36 -6.33
N PRO A 6 4.25 -0.39 -5.49
CA PRO A 6 2.92 -0.84 -5.89
C PRO A 6 2.40 -0.07 -7.11
N VAL A 7 1.85 -0.80 -8.08
CA VAL A 7 1.28 -0.20 -9.28
C VAL A 7 0.03 0.59 -8.92
N SER A 8 0.00 1.88 -9.27
CA SER A 8 -1.15 2.74 -8.99
C SER A 8 -2.39 2.26 -9.76
N TYR A 9 -3.56 2.47 -9.17
CA TYR A 9 -4.83 2.15 -9.82
C TYR A 9 -4.99 2.79 -11.22
N MET A 10 -4.57 4.03 -11.38
CA MET A 10 -4.66 4.73 -12.67
C MET A 10 -3.79 4.04 -13.73
N LEU A 11 -2.55 3.70 -13.38
CA LEU A 11 -1.66 2.98 -14.30
C LEU A 11 -2.18 1.57 -14.61
N GLU A 12 -2.72 0.85 -13.62
CA GLU A 12 -3.34 -0.47 -13.81
C GLU A 12 -4.52 -0.38 -14.79
N LYS A 13 -5.36 0.64 -14.64
CA LYS A 13 -6.49 0.92 -15.54
C LYS A 13 -6.02 1.24 -16.97
N ASP A 14 -5.01 2.08 -17.12
CA ASP A 14 -4.47 2.43 -18.46
C ASP A 14 -3.88 1.19 -19.13
N LEU A 15 -3.11 0.39 -18.40
CA LEU A 15 -2.52 -0.85 -18.91
C LEU A 15 -3.57 -1.89 -19.33
N SER A 16 -4.71 -1.96 -18.60
CA SER A 16 -5.78 -2.90 -18.94
C SER A 16 -6.43 -2.65 -20.29
N THR A 17 -6.25 -1.45 -20.88
CA THR A 17 -6.77 -1.09 -22.20
C THR A 17 -5.81 -1.42 -23.34
N LEU A 18 -4.56 -1.75 -23.02
CA LEU A 18 -3.53 -2.03 -24.02
C LEU A 18 -3.53 -3.52 -24.41
N PRO A 19 -3.24 -3.86 -25.68
CA PRO A 19 -3.16 -5.24 -26.16
C PRO A 19 -1.80 -5.88 -25.81
N VAL A 20 -1.39 -5.76 -24.54
CA VAL A 20 -0.11 -6.29 -24.03
C VAL A 20 -0.35 -7.00 -22.69
N GLU A 21 0.40 -8.05 -22.43
CA GLU A 21 0.44 -8.65 -21.11
C GLU A 21 1.32 -7.81 -20.17
N ALA A 22 0.73 -7.29 -19.11
CA ALA A 22 1.41 -6.51 -18.10
C ALA A 22 1.43 -7.24 -16.76
N PHE A 23 2.59 -7.25 -16.11
CA PHE A 23 2.78 -7.89 -14.81
C PHE A 23 3.40 -6.92 -13.82
N GLU A 24 2.88 -6.94 -12.60
CA GLU A 24 3.55 -6.36 -11.45
C GLU A 24 4.43 -7.40 -10.80
N THR A 25 5.63 -6.98 -10.37
CA THR A 25 6.59 -7.85 -9.69
C THR A 25 6.60 -7.56 -8.20
N TYR A 26 6.74 -8.60 -7.40
CA TYR A 26 7.07 -8.49 -5.98
C TYR A 26 8.48 -8.99 -5.73
N GLY A 27 9.26 -8.19 -5.01
CA GLY A 27 10.63 -8.46 -4.62
C GLY A 27 11.20 -7.35 -3.76
N MET A 28 12.35 -7.58 -3.17
CA MET A 28 13.05 -6.66 -2.29
C MET A 28 14.56 -6.82 -2.42
N THR A 29 15.34 -5.98 -1.75
CA THR A 29 16.81 -6.05 -1.78
C THR A 29 17.31 -7.42 -1.33
N GLU A 30 16.69 -7.98 -0.30
CA GLU A 30 17.05 -9.27 0.29
C GLU A 30 16.80 -10.45 -0.66
N THR A 31 15.88 -10.28 -1.62
CA THR A 31 15.62 -11.28 -2.67
C THR A 31 16.41 -11.03 -3.95
N ILE A 32 17.27 -9.99 -3.99
CA ILE A 32 18.10 -9.59 -5.15
C ILE A 32 17.24 -9.19 -6.37
N THR A 33 16.19 -9.93 -6.64
CA THR A 33 15.27 -9.77 -7.78
C THR A 33 13.82 -10.05 -7.34
N HIS A 34 12.90 -10.00 -8.29
CA HIS A 34 11.52 -10.37 -8.05
C HIS A 34 11.37 -11.88 -7.81
N ILE A 35 10.47 -12.23 -6.90
CA ILE A 35 10.17 -13.62 -6.50
C ILE A 35 8.73 -14.01 -6.80
N ALA A 36 7.88 -13.05 -7.13
CA ALA A 36 6.50 -13.29 -7.51
C ALA A 36 6.02 -12.28 -8.56
N LEU A 37 4.97 -12.65 -9.27
CA LEU A 37 4.32 -11.84 -10.31
C LEU A 37 2.81 -11.84 -10.08
N ARG A 38 2.15 -10.71 -10.38
CA ARG A 38 0.70 -10.69 -10.59
C ARG A 38 0.36 -10.08 -11.94
N SER A 39 -0.65 -10.62 -12.63
CA SER A 39 -1.16 -10.02 -13.86
C SER A 39 -1.89 -8.71 -13.55
N LEU A 40 -1.69 -7.70 -14.40
CA LEU A 40 -2.40 -6.43 -14.38
C LEU A 40 -3.57 -6.39 -15.38
N ASN A 41 -3.72 -7.45 -16.18
CA ASN A 41 -4.76 -7.55 -17.21
C ASN A 41 -5.95 -8.37 -16.69
N GLY A 42 -7.08 -7.71 -16.45
CA GLY A 42 -8.38 -8.35 -16.27
C GLY A 42 -8.60 -9.18 -15.01
N GLN A 43 -7.69 -9.16 -14.05
CA GLN A 43 -7.90 -9.84 -12.77
C GLN A 43 -8.52 -8.89 -11.74
N THR A 44 -9.64 -9.32 -11.15
CA THR A 44 -10.30 -8.58 -10.06
C THR A 44 -9.55 -8.70 -8.73
N GLU A 45 -8.78 -9.77 -8.54
CA GLU A 45 -8.02 -10.04 -7.32
C GLU A 45 -6.52 -9.79 -7.52
N LYS A 46 -5.93 -9.04 -6.57
CA LYS A 46 -4.51 -8.68 -6.56
C LYS A 46 -3.66 -9.82 -5.95
N VAL A 47 -3.65 -10.98 -6.60
CA VAL A 47 -2.92 -12.17 -6.14
C VAL A 47 -1.56 -12.25 -6.83
N PHE A 48 -0.50 -12.32 -6.05
CA PHE A 48 0.84 -12.65 -6.51
C PHE A 48 1.04 -14.17 -6.57
N GLN A 49 1.55 -14.65 -7.69
CA GLN A 49 2.02 -16.01 -7.90
C GLN A 49 3.53 -16.04 -7.78
N THR A 50 4.09 -16.90 -6.91
CA THR A 50 5.54 -17.05 -6.78
C THR A 50 6.16 -17.66 -8.03
N LEU A 51 7.43 -17.34 -8.27
CA LEU A 51 8.24 -17.98 -9.30
C LEU A 51 8.57 -19.43 -8.90
N PRO A 52 8.92 -20.29 -9.87
CA PRO A 52 9.29 -21.67 -9.60
C PRO A 52 10.37 -21.79 -8.52
N GLN A 53 10.19 -22.74 -7.60
CA GLN A 53 11.09 -23.03 -6.47
C GLN A 53 11.09 -21.92 -5.37
N VAL A 54 10.13 -21.03 -5.39
CA VAL A 54 9.86 -20.10 -4.28
C VAL A 54 8.57 -20.51 -3.61
N THR A 55 8.61 -20.70 -2.30
CA THR A 55 7.42 -20.91 -1.47
C THR A 55 7.29 -19.80 -0.43
N VAL A 56 6.09 -19.59 0.04
CA VAL A 56 5.79 -18.53 1.02
C VAL A 56 4.97 -19.06 2.17
N SER A 57 5.14 -18.43 3.31
CA SER A 57 4.33 -18.65 4.52
C SER A 57 4.11 -17.30 5.21
N ALA A 58 3.34 -17.29 6.30
CA ALA A 58 3.21 -16.10 7.14
C ALA A 58 3.74 -16.42 8.55
N ASP A 59 4.41 -15.45 9.16
CA ASP A 59 4.82 -15.53 10.55
C ASP A 59 3.66 -15.20 11.53
N ALA A 60 3.92 -15.25 12.83
CA ALA A 60 2.94 -14.97 13.87
C ALA A 60 2.39 -13.53 13.83
N ARG A 61 3.07 -12.61 13.13
CA ARG A 61 2.65 -11.22 12.93
C ARG A 61 1.74 -11.06 11.70
N GLY A 62 1.59 -12.13 10.88
CA GLY A 62 0.95 -12.08 9.57
C GLY A 62 1.86 -11.53 8.47
N CYS A 63 3.17 -11.47 8.72
CA CYS A 63 4.14 -11.00 7.74
C CYS A 63 4.65 -12.14 6.86
N LEU A 64 4.90 -11.82 5.58
CA LEU A 64 5.39 -12.77 4.59
C LEU A 64 6.76 -13.31 4.98
N VAL A 65 6.90 -14.62 4.91
CA VAL A 65 8.16 -15.35 5.00
C VAL A 65 8.40 -16.02 3.67
N ILE A 66 9.56 -15.76 3.07
CA ILE A 66 9.92 -16.25 1.73
C ILE A 66 10.98 -17.34 1.87
N ASN A 67 10.71 -18.49 1.29
CA ASN A 67 11.69 -19.56 1.14
C ASN A 67 12.09 -19.65 -0.34
N ALA A 68 13.30 -19.21 -0.65
CA ALA A 68 13.86 -19.15 -2.00
C ALA A 68 15.29 -19.75 -2.00
N PRO A 69 15.45 -21.08 -2.03
CA PRO A 69 16.75 -21.75 -1.80
C PRO A 69 17.85 -21.37 -2.78
N ARG A 70 17.48 -20.83 -3.96
CA ARG A 70 18.46 -20.33 -4.94
C ARG A 70 19.03 -18.96 -4.60
N ILE A 71 18.38 -18.23 -3.67
CA ILE A 71 18.73 -16.86 -3.29
C ILE A 71 19.36 -16.87 -1.89
N SER A 72 18.73 -17.58 -0.95
CA SER A 72 19.16 -17.65 0.44
C SER A 72 18.96 -19.06 0.99
N SER A 73 19.93 -19.55 1.79
CA SER A 73 19.80 -20.79 2.54
C SER A 73 18.80 -20.71 3.70
N GLU A 74 18.58 -19.50 4.21
CA GLU A 74 17.63 -19.23 5.29
C GLU A 74 16.36 -18.53 4.77
N PRO A 75 15.20 -18.77 5.38
CA PRO A 75 13.99 -18.05 5.07
C PRO A 75 14.16 -16.53 5.26
N ILE A 76 13.68 -15.75 4.31
CA ILE A 76 13.69 -14.29 4.39
C ILE A 76 12.40 -13.83 5.07
N ILE A 77 12.54 -13.25 6.26
CA ILE A 77 11.43 -12.72 7.06
C ILE A 77 11.22 -11.26 6.69
N THR A 78 9.99 -10.91 6.29
CA THR A 78 9.68 -9.55 5.85
C THR A 78 8.88 -8.77 6.90
N ASN A 79 8.60 -7.50 6.60
CA ASN A 79 7.62 -6.66 7.29
C ASN A 79 6.37 -6.41 6.43
N ASP A 80 6.15 -7.22 5.41
CA ASP A 80 5.00 -7.12 4.51
C ASP A 80 3.86 -8.00 5.00
N LEU A 81 2.75 -7.38 5.39
CA LEU A 81 1.52 -8.06 5.78
C LEU A 81 0.87 -8.70 4.55
N VAL A 82 0.45 -9.95 4.68
CA VAL A 82 -0.15 -10.70 3.58
C VAL A 82 -1.38 -11.51 4.01
N GLU A 83 -2.22 -11.78 3.04
CA GLU A 83 -3.21 -12.86 3.07
C GLU A 83 -2.67 -14.02 2.24
N LEU A 84 -2.35 -15.12 2.89
CA LEU A 84 -1.91 -16.33 2.17
C LEU A 84 -3.11 -17.00 1.53
N ILE A 85 -2.98 -17.34 0.23
CA ILE A 85 -3.94 -18.17 -0.50
C ILE A 85 -3.44 -19.61 -0.53
N SER A 86 -2.14 -19.80 -0.78
CA SER A 86 -1.45 -21.09 -0.77
C SER A 86 0.03 -20.89 -0.48
N GLU A 87 0.82 -21.96 -0.51
CA GLU A 87 2.30 -21.88 -0.38
C GLU A 87 2.99 -21.15 -1.55
N ASN A 88 2.28 -20.84 -2.63
CA ASN A 88 2.80 -20.15 -3.80
C ASN A 88 1.94 -18.96 -4.22
N GLN A 89 0.93 -18.58 -3.44
CA GLN A 89 0.06 -17.46 -3.76
C GLN A 89 -0.26 -16.63 -2.53
N PHE A 90 -0.19 -15.31 -2.67
CA PHE A 90 -0.52 -14.38 -1.60
C PHE A 90 -1.08 -13.06 -2.14
N LYS A 91 -1.84 -12.36 -1.30
CA LYS A 91 -2.20 -10.95 -1.51
C LYS A 91 -1.34 -10.10 -0.58
N TRP A 92 -0.68 -9.11 -1.11
CA TRP A 92 0.00 -8.10 -0.31
C TRP A 92 -1.04 -7.11 0.24
N LEU A 93 -0.99 -6.87 1.55
CA LEU A 93 -1.95 -6.00 2.25
C LEU A 93 -1.35 -4.63 2.62
N GLY A 94 -0.05 -4.58 2.86
CA GLY A 94 0.66 -3.38 3.31
C GLY A 94 1.87 -3.73 4.15
N ARG A 95 2.41 -2.75 4.86
CA ARG A 95 3.56 -2.94 5.74
C ARG A 95 3.16 -2.87 7.21
N ILE A 96 3.70 -3.77 8.03
CA ILE A 96 3.45 -3.78 9.48
C ILE A 96 3.95 -2.49 10.15
N ASP A 97 5.03 -1.91 9.61
CA ASP A 97 5.63 -0.66 10.09
C ASP A 97 4.70 0.55 9.88
N SER A 98 3.78 0.47 8.91
CA SER A 98 2.83 1.52 8.56
C SER A 98 1.51 1.41 9.32
N VAL A 99 1.26 0.30 10.02
CA VAL A 99 -0.02 0.06 10.71
C VAL A 99 -0.32 1.17 11.72
N ILE A 100 -1.49 1.77 11.57
CA ILE A 100 -1.99 2.81 12.47
C ILE A 100 -2.79 2.15 13.59
N ASN A 101 -2.49 2.48 14.84
CA ASN A 101 -3.27 2.03 15.99
C ASN A 101 -4.19 3.16 16.48
N SER A 102 -5.43 3.13 16.03
CA SER A 102 -6.44 4.15 16.37
C SER A 102 -7.49 3.59 17.31
N GLY A 103 -7.47 4.01 18.57
CA GLY A 103 -8.41 3.54 19.57
C GLY A 103 -8.37 2.02 19.81
N GLY A 104 -7.19 1.40 19.68
CA GLY A 104 -7.00 -0.04 19.82
C GLY A 104 -7.29 -0.85 18.56
N VAL A 105 -7.74 -0.20 17.48
CA VAL A 105 -7.97 -0.86 16.18
C VAL A 105 -6.74 -0.68 15.30
N LYS A 106 -6.23 -1.80 14.76
CA LYS A 106 -5.13 -1.80 13.80
C LYS A 106 -5.67 -1.53 12.39
N ILE A 107 -5.20 -0.46 11.77
CA ILE A 107 -5.61 -0.01 10.44
C ILE A 107 -4.41 -0.11 9.51
N ILE A 108 -4.58 -0.77 8.38
CA ILE A 108 -3.56 -0.90 7.33
C ILE A 108 -3.79 0.25 6.34
N PRO A 109 -2.88 1.25 6.28
CA PRO A 109 -3.06 2.43 5.42
C PRO A 109 -3.28 2.07 3.96
N GLU A 110 -2.53 1.12 3.44
CA GLU A 110 -2.55 0.70 2.04
C GLU A 110 -3.92 0.15 1.61
N LYS A 111 -4.64 -0.51 2.52
CA LYS A 111 -6.02 -0.96 2.29
C LYS A 111 -6.96 0.23 2.11
N VAL A 112 -6.85 1.24 2.96
CA VAL A 112 -7.65 2.48 2.89
C VAL A 112 -7.31 3.24 1.61
N GLU A 113 -6.03 3.38 1.28
CA GLU A 113 -5.53 4.02 0.06
C GLU A 113 -6.08 3.34 -1.19
N SER A 114 -6.08 2.01 -1.24
CA SER A 114 -6.64 1.23 -2.36
C SER A 114 -8.13 1.54 -2.58
N THR A 115 -8.89 1.71 -1.51
CA THR A 115 -10.33 2.05 -1.60
C THR A 115 -10.54 3.48 -2.10
N LEU A 116 -9.67 4.43 -1.71
CA LEU A 116 -9.78 5.83 -2.08
C LEU A 116 -9.15 6.19 -3.43
N ALA A 117 -8.30 5.32 -3.98
CA ALA A 117 -7.52 5.59 -5.20
C ALA A 117 -8.38 5.97 -6.41
N ASN A 118 -9.62 5.48 -6.49
CA ASN A 118 -10.56 5.80 -7.58
C ASN A 118 -11.20 7.19 -7.46
N HIS A 119 -10.97 7.88 -6.35
CA HIS A 119 -11.65 9.12 -5.99
C HIS A 119 -10.72 10.32 -5.89
N LEU A 120 -9.42 10.10 -6.06
CA LEU A 120 -8.38 11.11 -5.99
C LEU A 120 -7.48 11.03 -7.23
N THR A 121 -7.25 12.17 -7.83
CA THR A 121 -6.29 12.32 -8.95
C THR A 121 -4.92 12.76 -8.48
N GLN A 122 -4.85 13.43 -7.32
CA GLN A 122 -3.61 13.85 -6.69
C GLN A 122 -2.92 12.64 -6.03
N ARG A 123 -1.61 12.74 -5.88
CA ARG A 123 -0.88 11.80 -5.03
C ARG A 123 -1.32 11.98 -3.58
N PHE A 124 -1.51 10.88 -2.90
CA PHE A 124 -1.95 10.90 -1.51
C PHE A 124 -1.44 9.67 -0.76
N PHE A 125 -1.51 9.73 0.54
CA PHE A 125 -1.34 8.58 1.43
C PHE A 125 -2.16 8.74 2.71
N ILE A 126 -2.39 7.62 3.38
CA ILE A 126 -3.03 7.56 4.69
C ILE A 126 -1.95 7.46 5.77
N ALA A 127 -2.12 8.22 6.84
CA ALA A 127 -1.19 8.19 7.97
C ALA A 127 -1.90 8.27 9.31
N GLY A 128 -1.20 7.82 10.36
CA GLY A 128 -1.57 8.07 11.76
C GLY A 128 -0.84 9.28 12.28
N VAL A 129 -1.57 10.22 12.87
CA VAL A 129 -0.98 11.33 13.61
C VAL A 129 -1.39 11.25 15.08
N PRO A 130 -0.59 11.77 16.03
CA PRO A 130 -0.91 11.73 17.44
C PRO A 130 -2.29 12.29 17.74
N ASP A 131 -3.04 11.61 18.61
CA ASP A 131 -4.36 12.01 19.08
C ASP A 131 -4.51 11.68 20.56
N ALA A 132 -5.00 12.62 21.36
CA ALA A 132 -5.07 12.47 22.81
C ALA A 132 -6.03 11.37 23.28
N MET A 133 -7.08 11.06 22.51
CA MET A 133 -8.09 10.06 22.85
C MET A 133 -7.84 8.71 22.19
N LEU A 134 -7.35 8.72 20.95
CA LEU A 134 -7.22 7.51 20.14
C LEU A 134 -5.77 6.97 20.13
N GLY A 135 -4.82 7.68 20.73
CA GLY A 135 -3.39 7.44 20.55
C GLY A 135 -2.92 7.92 19.16
N GLN A 136 -3.55 7.42 18.10
CA GLN A 136 -3.38 7.92 16.74
C GLN A 136 -4.76 8.13 16.10
N LYS A 137 -4.93 9.22 15.34
CA LYS A 137 -6.06 9.39 14.42
C LYS A 137 -5.61 9.21 12.98
N VAL A 138 -6.48 8.63 12.16
CA VAL A 138 -6.25 8.45 10.73
C VAL A 138 -6.42 9.78 10.03
N VAL A 139 -5.47 10.16 9.19
CA VAL A 139 -5.53 11.34 8.34
C VAL A 139 -5.24 10.99 6.89
N LEU A 140 -5.86 11.71 5.96
CA LEU A 140 -5.56 11.69 4.55
C LEU A 140 -4.60 12.83 4.23
N VAL A 141 -3.45 12.51 3.67
CA VAL A 141 -2.44 13.50 3.25
C VAL A 141 -2.43 13.57 1.74
N ILE A 142 -2.58 14.76 1.17
CA ILE A 142 -2.69 15.01 -0.29
C ILE A 142 -1.57 15.93 -0.72
N GLU A 143 -0.93 15.60 -1.84
CA GLU A 143 0.07 16.45 -2.47
C GLU A 143 -0.59 17.52 -3.34
N GLY A 144 -0.18 18.78 -3.16
CA GLY A 144 -0.64 19.91 -3.96
C GLY A 144 -1.43 20.93 -3.16
N ALA A 145 -2.28 21.69 -3.87
CA ALA A 145 -3.12 22.72 -3.28
C ALA A 145 -4.23 22.12 -2.41
N GLU A 146 -4.71 22.91 -1.47
CA GLU A 146 -5.89 22.57 -0.67
C GLU A 146 -7.08 22.25 -1.57
N LEU A 147 -7.85 21.26 -1.14
CA LEU A 147 -9.09 20.91 -1.81
C LEU A 147 -10.14 22.03 -1.63
N THR A 148 -10.89 22.29 -2.67
CA THR A 148 -12.10 23.15 -2.56
C THR A 148 -13.13 22.48 -1.66
N GLU A 149 -14.06 23.25 -1.11
CA GLU A 149 -15.15 22.72 -0.28
C GLU A 149 -15.92 21.60 -0.99
N LYS A 150 -16.24 21.78 -2.28
CA LYS A 150 -16.95 20.78 -3.10
C LYS A 150 -16.15 19.47 -3.25
N GLN A 151 -14.84 19.56 -3.46
CA GLN A 151 -13.95 18.39 -3.55
C GLN A 151 -13.87 17.67 -2.20
N THR A 152 -13.74 18.44 -1.11
CA THR A 152 -13.70 17.91 0.26
C THR A 152 -14.99 17.19 0.62
N GLU A 153 -16.14 17.75 0.30
CA GLU A 153 -17.45 17.14 0.54
C GLU A 153 -17.62 15.84 -0.26
N SER A 154 -17.30 15.87 -1.55
CA SER A 154 -17.32 14.69 -2.41
C SER A 154 -16.44 13.56 -1.87
N LEU A 155 -15.25 13.91 -1.39
CA LEU A 155 -14.30 12.95 -0.81
C LEU A 155 -14.82 12.39 0.51
N LYS A 156 -15.37 13.21 1.39
CA LYS A 156 -16.00 12.78 2.66
C LYS A 156 -17.16 11.81 2.43
N ASN A 157 -17.93 11.99 1.36
CA ASN A 157 -18.98 11.04 0.97
C ASN A 157 -18.38 9.66 0.61
N ASN A 158 -17.20 9.63 -0.02
CA ASN A 158 -16.51 8.38 -0.31
C ASN A 158 -15.93 7.71 0.94
N PHE A 159 -15.66 8.45 2.02
CA PHE A 159 -15.25 7.85 3.29
C PHE A 159 -16.35 6.93 3.90
N GLN A 160 -17.60 7.09 3.49
CA GLN A 160 -18.67 6.18 3.93
C GLN A 160 -18.49 4.74 3.43
N LYS A 161 -17.69 4.52 2.38
CA LYS A 161 -17.33 3.19 1.88
C LYS A 161 -16.29 2.49 2.74
N LEU A 162 -15.60 3.23 3.61
CA LEU A 162 -14.62 2.71 4.55
C LEU A 162 -15.29 2.29 5.86
N GLU A 163 -14.68 1.33 6.55
CA GLU A 163 -15.08 0.98 7.90
C GLU A 163 -14.95 2.20 8.83
N LYS A 164 -15.78 2.25 9.87
CA LYS A 164 -15.88 3.41 10.76
C LYS A 164 -14.53 3.92 11.27
N PHE A 165 -13.63 3.02 11.64
CA PHE A 165 -12.31 3.34 12.20
C PHE A 165 -11.26 3.66 11.12
N GLU A 166 -11.47 3.22 9.88
CA GLU A 166 -10.60 3.50 8.73
C GLU A 166 -10.81 4.91 8.15
N ARG A 167 -11.92 5.57 8.50
CA ARG A 167 -12.29 6.87 7.94
C ARG A 167 -11.34 7.96 8.42
N PRO A 168 -10.67 8.69 7.49
CA PRO A 168 -9.84 9.82 7.85
C PRO A 168 -10.64 10.87 8.65
N LYS A 169 -10.05 11.35 9.74
CA LYS A 169 -10.62 12.40 10.58
C LYS A 169 -10.31 13.79 10.03
N ASP A 170 -9.13 13.93 9.40
CA ASP A 170 -8.68 15.17 8.81
C ASP A 170 -8.09 14.92 7.42
N ILE A 171 -8.08 15.98 6.60
CA ILE A 171 -7.41 16.05 5.30
C ILE A 171 -6.31 17.10 5.42
N ILE A 172 -5.08 16.72 5.12
CA ILE A 172 -3.90 17.58 5.19
C ILE A 172 -3.35 17.74 3.77
N SER A 173 -3.26 18.99 3.29
CA SER A 173 -2.65 19.30 2.01
C SER A 173 -1.20 19.75 2.22
N ILE A 174 -0.28 19.19 1.45
CA ILE A 174 1.15 19.48 1.49
C ILE A 174 1.60 19.81 0.07
N SER A 175 2.30 20.90 -0.12
CA SER A 175 2.71 21.37 -1.46
C SER A 175 3.50 20.32 -2.24
N LYS A 176 4.40 19.60 -1.56
CA LYS A 176 5.21 18.54 -2.16
C LYS A 176 5.61 17.49 -1.12
N PHE A 177 5.51 16.22 -1.49
CA PHE A 177 5.95 15.12 -0.64
C PHE A 177 7.47 15.00 -0.58
N SER A 178 7.98 14.59 0.58
CA SER A 178 9.36 14.13 0.70
C SER A 178 9.51 12.77 0.02
N GLU A 179 10.57 12.60 -0.75
CA GLU A 179 10.80 11.38 -1.53
C GLU A 179 12.20 10.81 -1.28
N THR A 180 12.33 9.51 -1.48
CA THR A 180 13.64 8.86 -1.61
C THR A 180 14.29 9.23 -2.95
N PRO A 181 15.61 9.00 -3.14
CA PRO A 181 16.26 9.18 -4.44
C PRO A 181 15.60 8.38 -5.59
N THR A 182 14.86 7.33 -5.27
CA THR A 182 14.12 6.49 -6.22
C THR A 182 12.67 6.94 -6.43
N GLY A 183 12.26 8.09 -5.87
CA GLY A 183 10.91 8.67 -6.05
C GLY A 183 9.83 8.09 -5.14
N LYS A 184 10.17 7.24 -4.16
CA LYS A 184 9.19 6.71 -3.19
C LYS A 184 8.85 7.74 -2.13
N ILE A 185 7.57 7.85 -1.80
CA ILE A 185 7.08 8.77 -0.76
C ILE A 185 7.64 8.37 0.60
N GLN A 186 8.31 9.32 1.26
CA GLN A 186 8.72 9.20 2.66
C GLN A 186 7.63 9.79 3.56
N ARG A 187 6.68 8.94 4.00
CA ARG A 187 5.52 9.37 4.78
C ARG A 187 5.91 10.12 6.06
N SER A 188 6.85 9.59 6.83
CA SER A 188 7.34 10.24 8.06
C SER A 188 8.05 11.57 7.78
N GLY A 189 8.91 11.62 6.75
CA GLY A 189 9.57 12.85 6.32
C GLY A 189 8.58 13.92 5.86
N THR A 190 7.53 13.50 5.14
CA THR A 190 6.47 14.40 4.69
C THR A 190 5.66 14.95 5.87
N LEU A 191 5.28 14.10 6.83
CA LEU A 191 4.52 14.55 8.02
C LEU A 191 5.34 15.45 8.94
N ALA A 192 6.64 15.27 9.04
CA ALA A 192 7.52 16.13 9.84
C ALA A 192 7.55 17.59 9.34
N SER A 193 7.18 17.84 8.09
CA SER A 193 7.06 19.19 7.52
C SER A 193 5.74 19.89 7.85
N VAL A 194 4.76 19.15 8.39
CA VAL A 194 3.46 19.69 8.86
C VAL A 194 3.66 20.16 10.28
N LYS A 195 3.80 21.47 10.48
CA LYS A 195 3.83 22.10 11.80
C LYS A 195 2.48 22.72 12.13
#